data_eab2924ad4d29407b05155d918dd02e8
#
_entry.id   eab2924ad4d29407b05155d918dd02e8
#
_cell.length_a   1.000
_cell.length_b   1.000
_cell.length_c   1.000
_cell.angle_alpha   90.00
_cell.angle_beta   90.00
_cell.angle_gamma   90.00
#
_symmetry.space_group_name_H-M   'P 1'
#
loop_
_entity.id
_entity.type
_entity.pdbx_description
1 polymer ?
#
loop_
_entity_poly.entity_id
_entity_poly.type
_entity_poly.pdbx_seq_one_letter_code
_entity_poly.pdbx_strand_id
1 'polypeptide(L)'
;ILKINADCPLIDIKLIENGINKFLTSKEKPDLVTNCVEESFPEGMQYAIFNFKTLENLWNTLNGDFWREFFYRFMIENKEKFFIINLKNNSDLSKLRWTVDYEEDLEFVKIIYNKLFSKNEFFGMNEILNLLNENPEIKKINEKYSAKIGINDFNSLKEEFTNQ
;
A
#
# COMPACT_ATOMS: atom_id res chain seq x y z
N ILE A 1 -3.69 1.40 -15.18
CA ILE A 1 -2.39 1.76 -14.57
C ILE A 1 -2.39 1.15 -13.17
N LEU A 2 -1.28 0.52 -12.78
CA LEU A 2 -1.02 0.06 -11.42
C LEU A 2 0.09 0.95 -10.82
N LYS A 3 -0.19 1.54 -9.67
CA LYS A 3 0.81 2.25 -8.85
C LYS A 3 1.14 1.40 -7.62
N ILE A 4 2.44 1.18 -7.42
CA ILE A 4 3.04 0.60 -6.23
C ILE A 4 4.16 1.54 -5.82
N ASN A 5 4.36 1.75 -4.52
CA ASN A 5 5.48 2.55 -4.04
C ASN A 5 6.78 1.73 -4.08
N ALA A 6 7.91 2.41 -4.33
CA ALA A 6 9.22 1.76 -4.47
C ALA A 6 9.77 1.19 -3.14
N ASP A 7 9.24 1.64 -2.03
CA ASP A 7 9.55 1.22 -0.66
C ASP A 7 8.76 -0.04 -0.20
N CYS A 8 8.02 -0.69 -1.12
CA CYS A 8 7.14 -1.83 -0.84
C CYS A 8 7.68 -3.16 -1.44
N PRO A 9 8.87 -3.65 -1.02
CA PRO A 9 9.53 -4.80 -1.66
C PRO A 9 8.85 -6.15 -1.38
N LEU A 10 7.92 -6.21 -0.42
CA LEU A 10 7.22 -7.44 -0.01
C LEU A 10 5.78 -7.48 -0.53
N ILE A 11 5.46 -6.69 -1.57
CA ILE A 11 4.12 -6.66 -2.16
C ILE A 11 3.70 -8.05 -2.67
N ASP A 12 2.48 -8.47 -2.38
CA ASP A 12 1.96 -9.78 -2.78
C ASP A 12 1.37 -9.73 -4.20
N ILE A 13 1.90 -10.56 -5.09
CA ILE A 13 1.44 -10.67 -6.49
C ILE A 13 -0.03 -11.09 -6.55
N LYS A 14 -0.49 -12.02 -5.70
CA LYS A 14 -1.89 -12.47 -5.68
C LYS A 14 -2.85 -11.37 -5.24
N LEU A 15 -2.41 -10.50 -4.34
CA LEU A 15 -3.17 -9.32 -3.95
C LEU A 15 -3.35 -8.37 -5.13
N ILE A 16 -2.28 -8.12 -5.88
CA ILE A 16 -2.31 -7.30 -7.10
C ILE A 16 -3.21 -7.91 -8.18
N GLU A 17 -3.07 -9.21 -8.44
CA GLU A 17 -3.92 -9.94 -9.41
C GLU A 17 -5.41 -9.84 -9.05
N ASN A 18 -5.75 -9.96 -7.77
CA ASN A 18 -7.11 -9.78 -7.29
C ASN A 18 -7.62 -8.36 -7.56
N GLY A 19 -6.80 -7.34 -7.31
CA GLY A 19 -7.10 -5.95 -7.62
C GLY A 19 -7.34 -5.72 -9.11
N ILE A 20 -6.46 -6.24 -9.97
CA ILE A 20 -6.59 -6.16 -11.43
C ILE A 20 -7.87 -6.83 -11.90
N ASN A 21 -8.17 -8.04 -11.40
CA ASN A 21 -9.39 -8.76 -11.75
C ASN A 21 -10.64 -7.97 -11.35
N LYS A 22 -10.66 -7.36 -10.15
CA LYS A 22 -11.77 -6.50 -9.72
C LYS A 22 -11.93 -5.29 -10.64
N PHE A 23 -10.82 -4.66 -11.03
CA PHE A 23 -10.84 -3.52 -11.94
C PHE A 23 -11.39 -3.88 -13.33
N LEU A 24 -11.01 -5.05 -13.87
CA LEU A 24 -11.39 -5.48 -15.20
C LEU A 24 -12.81 -6.05 -15.29
N THR A 25 -13.29 -6.74 -14.23
CA THR A 25 -14.56 -7.48 -14.24
C THR A 25 -15.73 -6.73 -13.63
N SER A 26 -15.52 -5.54 -13.06
CA SER A 26 -16.59 -4.71 -12.51
C SER A 26 -17.53 -4.25 -13.62
N LYS A 27 -18.84 -4.32 -13.36
CA LYS A 27 -19.89 -3.89 -14.32
C LYS A 27 -19.75 -2.42 -14.70
N GLU A 28 -19.56 -1.58 -13.70
CA GLU A 28 -19.19 -0.19 -13.88
C GLU A 28 -17.68 -0.08 -13.71
N LYS A 29 -17.04 0.70 -14.58
CA LYS A 29 -15.60 0.87 -14.54
C LYS A 29 -15.22 1.73 -13.35
N PRO A 30 -14.49 1.19 -12.36
CA PRO A 30 -14.10 1.98 -11.19
C PRO A 30 -13.08 3.06 -11.58
N ASP A 31 -13.12 4.17 -10.86
CA ASP A 31 -12.08 5.19 -10.93
C ASP A 31 -10.81 4.72 -10.23
N LEU A 32 -10.98 3.98 -9.12
CA LEU A 32 -9.91 3.46 -8.30
C LEU A 32 -10.26 2.07 -7.72
N VAL A 33 -9.35 1.12 -7.82
CA VAL A 33 -9.33 -0.09 -7.00
C VAL A 33 -8.09 -0.04 -6.12
N THR A 34 -8.25 -0.18 -4.82
CA THR A 34 -7.17 -0.04 -3.85
C THR A 34 -7.45 -0.84 -2.58
N ASN A 35 -6.50 -0.92 -1.69
CA ASN A 35 -6.63 -1.45 -0.33
C ASN A 35 -6.32 -0.39 0.76
N CYS A 36 -6.38 0.91 0.39
CA CYS A 36 -5.96 2.03 1.23
C CYS A 36 -7.11 2.83 1.84
N VAL A 37 -8.39 2.53 1.52
CA VAL A 37 -9.54 3.28 2.09
C VAL A 37 -9.81 2.83 3.53
N GLU A 38 -9.91 1.52 3.71
CA GLU A 38 -10.00 0.88 5.01
C GLU A 38 -8.84 -0.12 5.09
N GLU A 39 -7.78 0.29 5.76
CA GLU A 39 -6.55 -0.47 5.82
C GLU A 39 -6.74 -1.74 6.66
N SER A 40 -6.38 -2.88 6.10
CA SER A 40 -6.44 -4.18 6.75
C SER A 40 -5.27 -5.10 6.37
N PHE A 41 -4.41 -4.63 5.45
CA PHE A 41 -3.17 -5.30 5.04
C PHE A 41 -1.97 -4.68 5.77
N PRO A 42 -0.83 -5.39 5.85
CA PRO A 42 0.42 -4.81 6.35
C PRO A 42 0.80 -3.55 5.58
N GLU A 43 1.38 -2.57 6.27
CA GLU A 43 2.02 -1.42 5.64
C GLU A 43 3.13 -1.91 4.69
N GLY A 44 3.21 -1.37 3.48
CA GLY A 44 4.08 -1.88 2.41
C GLY A 44 3.36 -2.85 1.45
N MET A 45 2.04 -3.09 1.64
CA MET A 45 1.20 -3.84 0.71
C MET A 45 0.14 -2.98 0.00
N GLN A 46 0.28 -1.66 0.09
CA GLN A 46 -0.65 -0.72 -0.52
C GLN A 46 -0.43 -0.63 -2.02
N TYR A 47 -1.53 -0.52 -2.76
CA TYR A 47 -1.52 -0.30 -4.19
C TYR A 47 -2.75 0.50 -4.65
N ALA A 48 -2.65 1.08 -5.85
CA ALA A 48 -3.74 1.78 -6.51
C ALA A 48 -3.81 1.36 -7.99
N ILE A 49 -5.00 0.98 -8.45
CA ILE A 49 -5.27 0.64 -9.85
C ILE A 49 -6.34 1.61 -10.37
N PHE A 50 -6.03 2.31 -11.45
CA PHE A 50 -6.90 3.33 -12.05
C PHE A 50 -6.72 3.38 -13.57
N ASN A 51 -7.68 3.99 -14.26
CA ASN A 51 -7.57 4.16 -15.72
C ASN A 51 -6.82 5.47 -16.06
N PHE A 52 -6.31 5.54 -17.29
CA PHE A 52 -5.54 6.70 -17.75
C PHE A 52 -6.38 7.99 -17.72
N LYS A 53 -7.67 7.90 -18.08
CA LYS A 53 -8.57 9.06 -18.09
C LYS A 53 -8.75 9.66 -16.69
N THR A 54 -8.85 8.83 -15.67
CA THR A 54 -8.91 9.29 -14.26
C THR A 54 -7.64 10.04 -13.89
N LEU A 55 -6.46 9.47 -14.23
CA LEU A 55 -5.17 10.14 -13.98
C LEU A 55 -5.07 11.50 -14.73
N GLU A 56 -5.41 11.50 -16.02
CA GLU A 56 -5.39 12.72 -16.86
C GLU A 56 -6.30 13.82 -16.30
N ASN A 57 -7.52 13.45 -15.89
CA ASN A 57 -8.46 14.39 -15.29
C ASN A 57 -7.91 14.96 -13.96
N LEU A 58 -7.35 14.11 -13.11
CA LEU A 58 -6.75 14.55 -11.85
C LEU A 58 -5.55 15.46 -12.09
N TRP A 59 -4.67 15.11 -13.04
CA TRP A 59 -3.53 15.94 -13.42
C TRP A 59 -3.94 17.34 -13.82
N ASN A 60 -5.01 17.46 -14.62
CA ASN A 60 -5.52 18.73 -15.14
C ASN A 60 -6.30 19.55 -14.10
N THR A 61 -6.82 18.91 -13.05
CA THR A 61 -7.65 19.56 -12.02
C THR A 61 -6.95 19.81 -10.70
N LEU A 62 -5.96 18.99 -10.36
CA LEU A 62 -5.21 19.13 -9.11
C LEU A 62 -4.17 20.24 -9.24
N ASN A 63 -4.22 21.17 -8.31
CA ASN A 63 -3.22 22.22 -8.16
C ASN A 63 -2.19 21.83 -7.09
N GLY A 64 -0.94 22.12 -7.40
CA GLY A 64 0.19 21.85 -6.49
C GLY A 64 0.75 20.43 -6.63
N ASP A 65 2.06 20.33 -6.38
CA ASP A 65 2.80 19.09 -6.57
C ASP A 65 2.44 18.00 -5.54
N PHE A 66 2.04 18.41 -4.35
CA PHE A 66 1.60 17.49 -3.29
C PHE A 66 0.45 16.58 -3.77
N TRP A 67 -0.64 17.14 -4.31
CA TRP A 67 -1.77 16.35 -4.76
C TRP A 67 -1.50 15.58 -6.05
N ARG A 68 -0.54 16.02 -6.85
CA ARG A 68 -0.07 15.26 -8.02
C ARG A 68 0.72 14.02 -7.61
N GLU A 69 1.53 14.12 -6.57
CA GLU A 69 2.24 13.00 -5.95
C GLU A 69 1.27 12.02 -5.27
N PHE A 70 0.34 12.57 -4.48
CA PHE A 70 -0.60 11.78 -3.67
C PHE A 70 -2.03 11.75 -4.26
N PHE A 71 -2.19 11.74 -5.59
CA PHE A 71 -3.50 11.83 -6.25
C PHE A 71 -4.51 10.78 -5.81
N TYR A 72 -4.09 9.55 -5.53
CA TYR A 72 -4.99 8.50 -5.05
C TYR A 72 -5.49 8.76 -3.62
N ARG A 73 -4.70 9.43 -2.78
CA ARG A 73 -5.14 9.92 -1.46
C ARG A 73 -6.19 11.03 -1.60
N PHE A 74 -6.02 11.92 -2.58
CA PHE A 74 -7.05 12.91 -2.92
C PHE A 74 -8.38 12.23 -3.27
N MET A 75 -8.36 11.16 -4.07
CA MET A 75 -9.56 10.41 -4.41
C MET A 75 -10.21 9.79 -3.16
N ILE A 76 -9.41 9.24 -2.24
CA ILE A 76 -9.90 8.65 -0.99
C ILE A 76 -10.53 9.71 -0.07
N GLU A 77 -9.93 10.90 0.04
CA GLU A 77 -10.47 12.02 0.83
C GLU A 77 -11.75 12.61 0.23
N ASN A 78 -11.95 12.43 -1.08
CA ASN A 78 -13.15 12.89 -1.80
C ASN A 78 -13.95 11.71 -2.37
N LYS A 79 -14.06 10.61 -1.61
CA LYS A 79 -14.64 9.35 -2.06
C LYS A 79 -16.07 9.43 -2.58
N GLU A 80 -16.81 10.48 -2.22
CA GLU A 80 -18.15 10.74 -2.70
C GLU A 80 -18.21 11.16 -4.19
N LYS A 81 -17.06 11.56 -4.76
CA LYS A 81 -16.92 11.98 -6.17
C LYS A 81 -16.39 10.88 -7.09
N PHE A 82 -15.92 9.76 -6.52
CA PHE A 82 -15.25 8.70 -7.27
C PHE A 82 -15.86 7.34 -6.98
N PHE A 83 -15.97 6.50 -8.00
CA PHE A 83 -16.31 5.10 -7.80
C PHE A 83 -15.08 4.32 -7.38
N ILE A 84 -14.97 4.06 -6.08
CA ILE A 84 -13.82 3.38 -5.46
C ILE A 84 -14.23 1.98 -4.99
N ILE A 85 -13.45 0.98 -5.38
CA ILE A 85 -13.54 -0.38 -4.82
C ILE A 85 -12.37 -0.56 -3.85
N ASN A 86 -12.68 -0.75 -2.57
CA ASN A 86 -11.68 -1.09 -1.57
C ASN A 86 -11.61 -2.60 -1.34
N LEU A 87 -10.41 -3.18 -1.46
CA LEU A 87 -10.16 -4.56 -1.09
C LEU A 87 -9.72 -4.65 0.37
N LYS A 88 -10.36 -5.53 1.11
CA LYS A 88 -10.05 -5.78 2.52
C LYS A 88 -9.51 -7.19 2.71
N ASN A 89 -8.63 -7.35 3.67
CA ASN A 89 -8.23 -8.65 4.19
C ASN A 89 -9.29 -9.15 5.19
N ASN A 90 -9.37 -10.45 5.40
CA ASN A 90 -10.31 -11.07 6.33
C ASN A 90 -9.97 -10.75 7.80
N SER A 91 -8.71 -10.48 8.09
CA SER A 91 -8.21 -10.07 9.41
C SER A 91 -7.47 -8.74 9.30
N ASP A 92 -7.53 -7.95 10.35
CA ASP A 92 -6.79 -6.69 10.43
C ASP A 92 -5.30 -6.96 10.71
N LEU A 93 -4.46 -6.73 9.70
CA LEU A 93 -3.01 -6.84 9.73
C LEU A 93 -2.33 -5.46 9.60
N SER A 94 -3.09 -4.37 9.67
CA SER A 94 -2.60 -2.99 9.44
C SER A 94 -1.52 -2.53 10.44
N LYS A 95 -1.34 -3.26 11.54
CA LYS A 95 -0.29 -3.00 12.52
C LYS A 95 1.08 -3.60 12.15
N LEU A 96 1.12 -4.45 11.13
CA LEU A 96 2.37 -5.02 10.63
C LEU A 96 3.02 -4.03 9.65
N ARG A 97 4.35 -3.87 9.77
CA ARG A 97 5.11 -2.95 8.94
C ARG A 97 6.10 -3.71 8.05
N TRP A 98 5.89 -3.63 6.73
CA TRP A 98 6.67 -4.33 5.71
C TRP A 98 7.19 -3.41 4.59
N THR A 99 7.10 -2.08 4.80
CA THR A 99 7.74 -1.04 3.99
C THR A 99 9.21 -0.85 4.39
N VAL A 100 9.98 -0.08 3.63
CA VAL A 100 11.40 0.21 3.90
C VAL A 100 11.63 1.72 3.92
N ASP A 101 11.60 2.31 5.14
CA ASP A 101 11.93 3.72 5.38
C ASP A 101 13.12 3.86 6.33
N TYR A 102 13.36 2.87 7.20
CA TYR A 102 14.41 2.86 8.22
C TYR A 102 15.36 1.66 8.04
N GLU A 103 16.53 1.72 8.67
CA GLU A 103 17.52 0.64 8.61
C GLU A 103 16.96 -0.69 9.13
N GLU A 104 16.15 -0.65 10.19
CA GLU A 104 15.52 -1.84 10.76
C GLU A 104 14.47 -2.46 9.81
N ASP A 105 13.79 -1.64 9.00
CA ASP A 105 12.89 -2.14 7.96
C ASP A 105 13.70 -2.92 6.91
N LEU A 106 14.84 -2.39 6.50
CA LEU A 106 15.73 -3.06 5.55
C LEU A 106 16.29 -4.36 6.13
N GLU A 107 16.64 -4.39 7.43
CA GLU A 107 17.08 -5.60 8.13
C GLU A 107 15.96 -6.65 8.12
N PHE A 108 14.74 -6.26 8.49
CA PHE A 108 13.56 -7.12 8.46
C PHE A 108 13.37 -7.72 7.06
N VAL A 109 13.34 -6.91 6.02
CA VAL A 109 13.15 -7.36 4.62
C VAL A 109 14.27 -8.32 4.20
N LYS A 110 15.52 -8.04 4.50
CA LYS A 110 16.66 -8.94 4.21
C LYS A 110 16.47 -10.32 4.85
N ILE A 111 15.99 -10.38 6.09
CA ILE A 111 15.74 -11.65 6.78
C ILE A 111 14.62 -12.42 6.08
N ILE A 112 13.51 -11.76 5.71
CA ILE A 112 12.40 -12.39 4.97
C ILE A 112 12.90 -13.00 3.66
N TYR A 113 13.62 -12.22 2.85
CA TYR A 113 14.18 -12.72 1.58
C TYR A 113 15.14 -13.88 1.79
N ASN A 114 16.06 -13.79 2.73
CA ASN A 114 17.03 -14.87 3.01
C ASN A 114 16.36 -16.18 3.43
N LYS A 115 15.23 -16.12 4.11
CA LYS A 115 14.51 -17.32 4.59
C LYS A 115 13.52 -17.89 3.57
N LEU A 116 12.95 -17.08 2.70
CA LEU A 116 11.86 -17.49 1.81
C LEU A 116 12.27 -17.61 0.34
N PHE A 117 13.11 -16.71 -0.18
CA PHE A 117 13.40 -16.60 -1.61
C PHE A 117 13.98 -17.89 -2.22
N SER A 118 14.88 -18.56 -1.52
CA SER A 118 15.46 -19.83 -1.99
C SER A 118 14.45 -20.99 -2.08
N LYS A 119 13.33 -20.90 -1.34
CA LYS A 119 12.29 -21.92 -1.32
C LYS A 119 11.20 -21.60 -2.35
N ASN A 120 10.87 -20.36 -2.50
CA ASN A 120 9.89 -19.84 -3.44
C ASN A 120 10.23 -18.37 -3.73
N GLU A 121 10.71 -18.06 -4.93
CA GLU A 121 11.00 -16.67 -5.34
C GLU A 121 9.74 -15.78 -5.46
N PHE A 122 8.55 -16.40 -5.55
CA PHE A 122 7.25 -15.72 -5.58
C PHE A 122 6.49 -15.90 -4.26
N PHE A 123 7.20 -15.88 -3.12
CA PHE A 123 6.54 -15.92 -1.82
C PHE A 123 5.62 -14.72 -1.63
N GLY A 124 4.49 -14.92 -0.96
CA GLY A 124 3.49 -13.89 -0.70
C GLY A 124 3.24 -13.67 0.78
N MET A 125 2.17 -12.94 1.07
CA MET A 125 1.78 -12.55 2.43
C MET A 125 1.66 -13.76 3.37
N ASN A 126 1.07 -14.87 2.92
CA ASN A 126 0.84 -16.04 3.77
C ASN A 126 2.16 -16.70 4.20
N GLU A 127 3.14 -16.81 3.31
CA GLU A 127 4.44 -17.37 3.61
C GLU A 127 5.19 -16.48 4.60
N ILE A 128 5.08 -15.16 4.46
CA ILE A 128 5.67 -14.21 5.41
C ILE A 128 4.99 -14.34 6.78
N LEU A 129 3.66 -14.38 6.85
CA LEU A 129 2.92 -14.55 8.11
C LEU A 129 3.28 -15.85 8.82
N ASN A 130 3.39 -16.96 8.09
CA ASN A 130 3.82 -18.26 8.64
C ASN A 130 5.24 -18.16 9.22
N LEU A 131 6.16 -17.55 8.48
CA LEU A 131 7.53 -17.34 8.95
C LEU A 131 7.57 -16.52 10.25
N LEU A 132 6.78 -15.44 10.34
CA LEU A 132 6.71 -14.57 11.51
C LEU A 132 6.05 -15.25 12.71
N ASN A 133 5.10 -16.16 12.48
CA ASN A 133 4.50 -16.98 13.54
C ASN A 133 5.48 -18.00 14.13
N GLU A 134 6.33 -18.59 13.27
CA GLU A 134 7.37 -19.52 13.68
C GLU A 134 8.57 -18.83 14.35
N ASN A 135 8.80 -17.52 14.03
CA ASN A 135 9.94 -16.73 14.47
C ASN A 135 9.49 -15.33 14.94
N PRO A 136 8.80 -15.24 16.10
CA PRO A 136 8.20 -13.99 16.56
C PRO A 136 9.21 -12.85 16.83
N GLU A 137 10.50 -13.19 17.03
CA GLU A 137 11.58 -12.23 17.21
C GLU A 137 11.82 -11.37 15.97
N ILE A 138 11.56 -11.91 14.76
CA ILE A 138 11.72 -11.17 13.50
C ILE A 138 10.75 -9.99 13.44
N LYS A 139 9.52 -10.18 13.91
CA LYS A 139 8.49 -9.14 13.95
C LYS A 139 8.89 -7.94 14.79
N LYS A 140 9.70 -8.16 15.84
CA LYS A 140 10.11 -7.11 16.80
C LYS A 140 11.17 -6.15 16.22
N ILE A 141 11.83 -6.52 15.12
CA ILE A 141 12.96 -5.75 14.56
C ILE A 141 12.53 -4.31 14.25
N ASN A 142 11.36 -4.15 13.62
CA ASN A 142 10.84 -2.84 13.22
C ASN A 142 9.49 -2.47 13.88
N GLU A 143 9.03 -3.23 14.87
CA GLU A 143 7.73 -3.03 15.54
C GLU A 143 7.60 -1.61 16.15
N LYS A 144 8.72 -0.98 16.55
CA LYS A 144 8.73 0.39 17.09
C LYS A 144 8.23 1.45 16.08
N TYR A 145 8.32 1.16 14.80
CA TYR A 145 7.80 1.99 13.71
C TYR A 145 6.42 1.50 13.28
N SER A 146 5.41 1.64 14.13
CA SER A 146 4.05 1.19 13.82
C SER A 146 3.41 2.03 12.69
N ALA A 147 2.46 1.46 11.96
CA ALA A 147 1.74 2.09 10.83
C ALA A 147 1.15 3.50 11.11
N LYS A 148 0.99 3.89 12.37
CA LYS A 148 0.55 5.25 12.74
C LYS A 148 1.54 6.36 12.39
N ILE A 149 2.83 6.03 12.20
CA ILE A 149 3.85 7.02 11.84
C ILE A 149 3.61 7.51 10.41
N GLY A 150 3.35 6.61 9.45
CA GLY A 150 3.12 6.99 8.06
C GLY A 150 1.91 7.93 7.84
N ILE A 151 0.84 7.78 8.65
CA ILE A 151 -0.33 8.69 8.59
C ILE A 151 0.03 10.07 9.15
N ASN A 152 0.81 10.13 10.23
CA ASN A 152 1.28 11.39 10.80
C ASN A 152 2.21 12.12 9.84
N ASP A 153 3.12 11.40 9.17
CA ASP A 153 4.03 11.97 8.18
C ASP A 153 3.26 12.55 6.98
N PHE A 154 2.23 11.86 6.50
CA PHE A 154 1.37 12.37 5.42
C PHE A 154 0.65 13.67 5.81
N ASN A 155 0.09 13.75 7.01
CA ASN A 155 -0.59 14.95 7.49
C ASN A 155 0.40 16.11 7.68
N SER A 156 1.60 15.85 8.19
CA SER A 156 2.67 16.86 8.33
C SER A 156 3.11 17.38 6.96
N LEU A 157 3.32 16.49 5.98
CA LEU A 157 3.64 16.86 4.61
C LEU A 157 2.52 17.70 3.98
N LYS A 158 1.25 17.30 4.19
CA LYS A 158 0.10 18.06 3.69
C LYS A 158 0.08 19.48 4.24
N GLU A 159 0.36 19.66 5.53
CA GLU A 159 0.43 20.99 6.15
C GLU A 159 1.59 21.83 5.60
N GLU A 160 2.76 21.25 5.40
CA GLU A 160 3.92 21.94 4.81
C GLU A 160 3.63 22.45 3.39
N PHE A 161 3.02 21.63 2.55
CA PHE A 161 2.70 21.99 1.16
C PHE A 161 1.50 22.93 1.02
N THR A 162 0.57 22.95 1.99
CA THR A 162 -0.58 23.87 1.97
C THR A 162 -0.25 25.25 2.52
N ASN A 163 0.87 25.39 3.25
CA ASN A 163 1.34 26.66 3.82
C ASN A 163 2.38 27.39 2.92
N GLN A 164 2.67 26.87 1.73
CA GLN A 164 3.49 27.50 0.70
C GLN A 164 2.59 28.13 -0.40
#